data_259bc371f90a0d0e981e0f09d45bdf79
#
_entry.id   259bc371f90a0d0e981e0f09d45bdf79
#
_cell.length_a   1.000
_cell.length_b   1.000
_cell.length_c   1.000
_cell.angle_alpha   90.00
_cell.angle_beta   90.00
_cell.angle_gamma   90.00
#
_symmetry.space_group_name_H-M   'P 1'
#
loop_
_entity.id
_entity.type
_entity.pdbx_description
1 polymer ?
#
loop_
_entity_poly.entity_id
_entity_poly.type
_entity_poly.pdbx_seq_one_letter_code
_entity_poly.pdbx_strand_id
1 'polypeptide(L)'
;AETLFRQWFIEDADESWEEKKLGDLLTITSSKRIFYSEYVKSGIPFYRSKEIIELRKTGSTNSELYISNERFREIKDKFGSPKEGDILMTSVGTLGVAYRVRKSDEFYFKDGNLTWFKDFKGLPSSIVYLWLISNIGQEALESIKIGSTQEALTIEGLKSISFKIPPKECIEQYEYEFQIIINKIEFNHNQIRTLTQLRDTLLPKLMSGEVRVEG
;
A
#
# COMPACT_ATOMS: atom_id res chain seq x y z
N ALA A 1 -8.83 11.85 -6.51
CA ALA A 1 -9.22 10.54 -6.00
C ALA A 1 -10.37 10.67 -5.00
N GLU A 2 -10.20 11.40 -3.90
CA GLU A 2 -11.21 11.56 -2.84
C GLU A 2 -12.57 12.02 -3.39
N THR A 3 -12.60 13.10 -4.19
CA THR A 3 -13.82 13.65 -4.77
C THR A 3 -14.56 12.64 -5.64
N LEU A 4 -13.83 11.92 -6.52
CA LEU A 4 -14.43 10.90 -7.38
C LEU A 4 -14.92 9.71 -6.57
N PHE A 5 -14.13 9.25 -5.59
CA PHE A 5 -14.56 8.15 -4.73
C PHE A 5 -15.83 8.49 -3.98
N ARG A 6 -15.89 9.69 -3.38
CA ARG A 6 -17.08 10.19 -2.69
C ARG A 6 -18.29 10.26 -3.60
N GLN A 7 -18.12 10.86 -4.79
CA GLN A 7 -19.20 10.96 -5.77
C GLN A 7 -19.77 9.57 -6.08
N TRP A 8 -18.92 8.63 -6.52
CA TRP A 8 -19.39 7.34 -7.02
C TRP A 8 -19.86 6.37 -5.94
N PHE A 9 -19.23 6.36 -4.77
CA PHE A 9 -19.52 5.38 -3.72
C PHE A 9 -20.42 5.93 -2.60
N ILE A 10 -20.73 7.23 -2.60
CA ILE A 10 -21.60 7.85 -1.60
C ILE A 10 -22.75 8.61 -2.26
N GLU A 11 -22.44 9.59 -3.15
CA GLU A 11 -23.45 10.49 -3.72
C GLU A 11 -24.27 9.78 -4.82
N ASP A 12 -23.61 9.02 -5.69
CA ASP A 12 -24.22 8.26 -6.79
C ASP A 12 -24.54 6.81 -6.39
N ALA A 13 -24.21 6.40 -5.14
CA ALA A 13 -24.46 5.03 -4.67
C ALA A 13 -25.96 4.77 -4.59
N ASP A 14 -26.40 3.73 -5.31
CA ASP A 14 -27.78 3.27 -5.28
C ASP A 14 -28.02 2.38 -4.03
N GLU A 15 -29.18 2.50 -3.40
CA GLU A 15 -29.58 1.68 -2.26
C GLU A 15 -29.66 0.18 -2.61
N SER A 16 -29.86 -0.14 -3.89
CA SER A 16 -29.91 -1.52 -4.40
C SER A 16 -28.53 -2.19 -4.51
N TRP A 17 -27.43 -1.46 -4.32
CA TRP A 17 -26.10 -2.06 -4.40
C TRP A 17 -25.91 -3.11 -3.31
N GLU A 18 -25.36 -4.25 -3.71
CA GLU A 18 -25.10 -5.36 -2.80
C GLU A 18 -24.04 -4.94 -1.75
N GLU A 19 -24.35 -5.17 -0.48
CA GLU A 19 -23.43 -4.97 0.62
C GLU A 19 -22.75 -6.28 0.98
N LYS A 20 -21.41 -6.31 0.94
CA LYS A 20 -20.59 -7.45 1.34
C LYS A 20 -19.52 -7.05 2.33
N LYS A 21 -19.06 -8.02 3.11
CA LYS A 21 -17.91 -7.83 3.97
C LYS A 21 -16.63 -7.87 3.14
N LEU A 22 -15.62 -7.04 3.50
CA LEU A 22 -14.32 -7.07 2.83
C LEU A 22 -13.69 -8.46 2.83
N GLY A 23 -13.88 -9.24 3.89
CA GLY A 23 -13.38 -10.62 3.96
C GLY A 23 -13.97 -11.58 2.93
N ASP A 24 -15.14 -11.28 2.36
CA ASP A 24 -15.76 -12.06 1.28
C ASP A 24 -15.20 -11.67 -0.10
N LEU A 25 -14.72 -10.44 -0.24
CA LEU A 25 -14.27 -9.84 -1.49
C LEU A 25 -12.78 -10.05 -1.78
N LEU A 26 -11.99 -10.29 -0.73
CA LEU A 26 -10.54 -10.44 -0.86
C LEU A 26 -9.96 -11.23 0.32
N THR A 27 -8.75 -11.69 0.17
CA THR A 27 -7.99 -12.30 1.26
C THR A 27 -7.28 -11.22 2.08
N ILE A 28 -7.57 -11.14 3.38
CA ILE A 28 -6.88 -10.27 4.34
C ILE A 28 -6.05 -11.18 5.26
N THR A 29 -4.73 -10.98 5.26
CA THR A 29 -3.78 -11.84 5.99
C THR A 29 -2.54 -11.06 6.43
N SER A 30 -1.55 -11.76 6.98
CA SER A 30 -0.22 -11.23 7.26
C SER A 30 0.85 -12.11 6.61
N SER A 31 2.12 -11.70 6.73
CA SER A 31 3.26 -12.46 6.23
C SER A 31 3.60 -13.65 7.14
N LYS A 32 4.44 -14.55 6.65
CA LYS A 32 5.12 -15.53 7.48
C LYS A 32 6.23 -14.86 8.29
N ARG A 33 6.30 -15.16 9.57
CA ARG A 33 7.31 -14.60 10.48
C ARG A 33 8.72 -14.90 10.00
N ILE A 34 9.55 -13.87 10.03
CA ILE A 34 11.01 -13.95 9.87
C ILE A 34 11.65 -13.55 11.19
N PHE A 35 12.54 -14.40 11.70
CA PHE A 35 13.26 -14.14 12.93
C PHE A 35 14.49 -13.28 12.70
N TYR A 36 14.93 -12.57 13.74
CA TYR A 36 16.11 -11.70 13.68
C TYR A 36 17.37 -12.43 13.19
N SER A 37 17.53 -13.70 13.55
CA SER A 37 18.65 -14.55 13.12
C SER A 37 18.67 -14.85 11.60
N GLU A 38 17.58 -14.59 10.89
CA GLU A 38 17.44 -14.83 9.45
C GLU A 38 17.78 -13.57 8.61
N TYR A 39 18.05 -12.43 9.27
CA TYR A 39 18.43 -11.22 8.57
C TYR A 39 19.88 -11.31 8.07
N VAL A 40 20.10 -10.79 6.88
CA VAL A 40 21.40 -10.74 6.21
C VAL A 40 21.77 -9.29 5.85
N LYS A 41 23.05 -9.05 5.51
CA LYS A 41 23.54 -7.70 5.16
C LYS A 41 23.05 -7.21 3.79
N SER A 42 22.72 -8.14 2.89
CA SER A 42 22.23 -7.83 1.54
C SER A 42 21.38 -8.99 1.02
N GLY A 43 20.42 -8.70 0.13
CA GLY A 43 19.51 -9.70 -0.42
C GLY A 43 18.18 -9.05 -0.80
N ILE A 44 17.07 -9.76 -0.55
CA ILE A 44 15.72 -9.23 -0.75
C ILE A 44 15.37 -8.28 0.39
N PRO A 45 14.93 -7.05 0.09
CA PRO A 45 14.49 -6.08 1.10
C PRO A 45 13.39 -6.65 2.01
N PHE A 46 13.51 -6.38 3.31
CA PHE A 46 12.51 -6.78 4.30
C PHE A 46 11.88 -5.53 4.93
N TYR A 47 10.62 -5.28 4.60
CA TYR A 47 9.92 -4.05 4.96
C TYR A 47 9.13 -4.18 6.26
N ARG A 48 9.18 -3.10 7.03
CA ARG A 48 8.37 -2.82 8.22
C ARG A 48 7.39 -1.68 7.90
N SER A 49 6.63 -1.24 8.88
CA SER A 49 5.73 -0.08 8.73
C SER A 49 6.46 1.18 8.22
N LYS A 50 7.71 1.42 8.66
CA LYS A 50 8.52 2.57 8.22
C LYS A 50 8.68 2.61 6.71
N GLU A 51 9.10 1.50 6.13
CA GLU A 51 9.36 1.41 4.69
C GLU A 51 8.07 1.56 3.88
N ILE A 52 6.95 1.01 4.35
CA ILE A 52 5.63 1.17 3.71
C ILE A 52 5.15 2.63 3.75
N ILE A 53 5.35 3.33 4.86
CA ILE A 53 5.02 4.76 5.00
C ILE A 53 5.88 5.60 4.03
N GLU A 54 7.18 5.32 3.93
CA GLU A 54 8.08 6.00 3.00
C GLU A 54 7.67 5.77 1.54
N LEU A 55 7.43 4.50 1.15
CA LEU A 55 6.95 4.14 -0.19
C LEU A 55 5.65 4.87 -0.54
N ARG A 56 4.70 4.95 0.40
CA ARG A 56 3.44 5.67 0.18
C ARG A 56 3.67 7.17 -0.02
N LYS A 57 4.63 7.75 0.69
CA LYS A 57 4.90 9.21 0.67
C LYS A 57 5.74 9.62 -0.54
N THR A 58 6.78 8.87 -0.87
CA THR A 58 7.82 9.29 -1.83
C THR A 58 7.97 8.38 -3.03
N GLY A 59 7.32 7.21 -3.02
CA GLY A 59 7.47 6.18 -4.04
C GLY A 59 8.78 5.39 -3.97
N SER A 60 9.64 5.64 -2.99
CA SER A 60 10.90 4.93 -2.79
C SER A 60 11.21 4.78 -1.30
N THR A 61 11.99 3.77 -0.95
CA THR A 61 12.53 3.58 0.39
C THR A 61 13.89 2.88 0.31
N ASN A 62 14.70 3.06 1.35
CA ASN A 62 15.92 2.32 1.56
C ASN A 62 15.71 1.33 2.69
N SER A 63 15.75 0.03 2.39
CA SER A 63 15.65 -0.99 3.42
C SER A 63 16.93 -1.06 4.24
N GLU A 64 16.76 -1.17 5.55
CA GLU A 64 17.85 -1.45 6.50
C GLU A 64 17.98 -2.95 6.78
N LEU A 65 16.96 -3.72 6.44
CA LEU A 65 16.87 -5.15 6.70
C LEU A 65 16.68 -5.93 5.39
N TYR A 66 17.32 -7.08 5.33
CA TYR A 66 17.28 -7.98 4.18
C TYR A 66 17.14 -9.42 4.64
N ILE A 67 16.56 -10.27 3.78
CA ILE A 67 16.55 -11.71 3.89
C ILE A 67 17.30 -12.33 2.71
N SER A 68 17.81 -13.55 2.85
CA SER A 68 18.52 -14.18 1.74
C SER A 68 17.58 -14.53 0.59
N ASN A 69 18.12 -14.61 -0.63
CA ASN A 69 17.36 -15.00 -1.82
C ASN A 69 16.77 -16.43 -1.67
N GLU A 70 17.50 -17.34 -1.04
CA GLU A 70 17.07 -18.72 -0.77
C GLU A 70 15.85 -18.71 0.16
N ARG A 71 15.95 -17.95 1.26
CA ARG A 71 14.86 -17.83 2.22
C ARG A 71 13.62 -17.20 1.62
N PHE A 72 13.81 -16.16 0.80
CA PHE A 72 12.70 -15.55 0.08
C PHE A 72 11.99 -16.53 -0.87
N ARG A 73 12.75 -17.32 -1.64
CA ARG A 73 12.19 -18.33 -2.54
C ARG A 73 11.39 -19.39 -1.78
N GLU A 74 11.93 -19.92 -0.69
CA GLU A 74 11.22 -20.89 0.15
C GLU A 74 9.86 -20.37 0.66
N ILE A 75 9.83 -19.10 1.09
CA ILE A 75 8.62 -18.48 1.61
C ILE A 75 7.65 -18.21 0.45
N LYS A 76 8.14 -17.66 -0.65
CA LYS A 76 7.36 -17.36 -1.84
C LYS A 76 6.66 -18.60 -2.38
N ASP A 77 7.37 -19.74 -2.44
CA ASP A 77 6.82 -20.99 -2.96
C ASP A 77 5.77 -21.61 -2.02
N LYS A 78 5.93 -21.47 -0.70
CA LYS A 78 5.03 -22.09 0.29
C LYS A 78 3.86 -21.21 0.70
N PHE A 79 4.06 -19.89 0.79
CA PHE A 79 3.11 -18.95 1.41
C PHE A 79 2.78 -17.75 0.50
N GLY A 80 3.51 -17.59 -0.59
CA GLY A 80 3.43 -16.44 -1.47
C GLY A 80 4.27 -15.26 -0.98
N SER A 81 4.41 -14.27 -1.86
CA SER A 81 5.00 -12.95 -1.58
C SER A 81 4.12 -11.87 -2.21
N PRO A 82 4.23 -10.61 -1.75
CA PRO A 82 3.49 -9.51 -2.38
C PRO A 82 3.75 -9.44 -3.88
N LYS A 83 2.70 -9.25 -4.65
CA LYS A 83 2.73 -9.13 -6.12
C LYS A 83 2.02 -7.85 -6.56
N GLU A 84 2.23 -7.45 -7.80
CA GLU A 84 1.55 -6.29 -8.39
C GLU A 84 0.05 -6.31 -8.11
N GLY A 85 -0.45 -5.17 -7.63
CA GLY A 85 -1.85 -5.00 -7.27
C GLY A 85 -2.22 -5.39 -5.84
N ASP A 86 -1.40 -6.18 -5.14
CA ASP A 86 -1.60 -6.41 -3.71
C ASP A 86 -1.47 -5.09 -2.93
N ILE A 87 -2.09 -5.04 -1.75
CA ILE A 87 -2.00 -3.85 -0.89
C ILE A 87 -1.43 -4.26 0.45
N LEU A 88 -0.42 -3.53 0.91
CA LEU A 88 0.06 -3.60 2.28
C LEU A 88 -0.42 -2.38 3.06
N MET A 89 -0.86 -2.60 4.29
CA MET A 89 -1.34 -1.54 5.17
C MET A 89 -0.75 -1.67 6.56
N THR A 90 -0.36 -0.55 7.16
CA THR A 90 0.11 -0.51 8.53
C THR A 90 -1.04 -0.75 9.51
N SER A 91 -0.88 -1.70 10.42
CA SER A 91 -1.92 -2.15 11.36
C SER A 91 -1.54 -2.01 12.83
N VAL A 92 -0.31 -1.55 13.14
CA VAL A 92 0.16 -1.22 14.49
C VAL A 92 1.04 0.03 14.44
N GLY A 93 0.91 0.91 15.42
CA GLY A 93 1.62 2.19 15.50
C GLY A 93 0.95 3.25 14.63
N THR A 94 1.56 3.67 13.54
CA THR A 94 0.86 4.51 12.55
C THR A 94 -0.09 3.63 11.77
N LEU A 95 -1.38 3.78 11.99
CA LEU A 95 -2.43 2.93 11.42
C LEU A 95 -2.91 3.41 10.06
N GLY A 96 -3.38 2.48 9.21
CA GLY A 96 -4.15 2.78 8.01
C GLY A 96 -3.35 3.32 6.82
N VAL A 97 -2.01 3.36 6.89
CA VAL A 97 -1.20 3.77 5.74
C VAL A 97 -1.12 2.62 4.74
N ALA A 98 -1.83 2.76 3.63
CA ALA A 98 -1.89 1.76 2.58
C ALA A 98 -0.91 2.05 1.44
N TYR A 99 -0.26 0.99 0.94
CA TYR A 99 0.61 0.99 -0.22
C TYR A 99 0.20 -0.11 -1.18
N ARG A 100 -0.06 0.24 -2.44
CA ARG A 100 -0.33 -0.73 -3.51
C ARG A 100 0.98 -1.15 -4.16
N VAL A 101 1.24 -2.44 -4.17
CA VAL A 101 2.47 -3.06 -4.70
C VAL A 101 2.53 -2.85 -6.21
N ARG A 102 3.67 -2.36 -6.70
CA ARG A 102 3.94 -2.11 -8.12
C ARG A 102 4.61 -3.33 -8.75
N LYS A 103 4.57 -3.41 -10.06
CA LYS A 103 5.23 -4.47 -10.84
C LYS A 103 6.74 -4.56 -10.60
N SER A 104 7.38 -3.41 -10.34
CA SER A 104 8.82 -3.33 -10.07
C SER A 104 9.24 -3.71 -8.66
N ASP A 105 8.29 -3.91 -7.76
CA ASP A 105 8.59 -4.14 -6.35
C ASP A 105 8.88 -5.62 -6.10
N GLU A 106 10.01 -5.89 -5.45
CA GLU A 106 10.35 -7.21 -4.94
C GLU A 106 10.87 -7.09 -3.51
N PHE A 107 10.09 -7.56 -2.54
CA PHE A 107 10.39 -7.48 -1.13
C PHE A 107 9.59 -8.53 -0.34
N TYR A 108 9.97 -8.73 0.91
CA TYR A 108 9.12 -9.38 1.92
C TYR A 108 8.85 -8.40 3.07
N PHE A 109 7.96 -8.75 4.02
CA PHE A 109 7.56 -7.78 5.04
C PHE A 109 7.31 -8.41 6.40
N LYS A 110 7.32 -7.57 7.45
CA LYS A 110 7.20 -8.00 8.84
C LYS A 110 5.76 -8.35 9.20
N ASP A 111 5.57 -9.55 9.74
CA ASP A 111 4.34 -10.01 10.35
C ASP A 111 3.91 -9.15 11.55
N GLY A 112 2.61 -9.12 11.83
CA GLY A 112 2.02 -8.45 12.98
C GLY A 112 1.92 -6.93 12.91
N ASN A 113 2.74 -6.25 12.10
CA ASN A 113 2.71 -4.81 11.93
C ASN A 113 2.08 -4.35 10.62
N LEU A 114 2.06 -5.26 9.64
CA LEU A 114 1.52 -5.03 8.32
C LEU A 114 0.46 -6.06 7.99
N THR A 115 -0.64 -5.58 7.44
CA THR A 115 -1.72 -6.40 6.89
C THR A 115 -1.61 -6.44 5.38
N TRP A 116 -1.83 -7.63 4.80
CA TRP A 116 -1.74 -7.90 3.38
C TRP A 116 -3.12 -8.21 2.80
N PHE A 117 -3.54 -7.40 1.84
CA PHE A 117 -4.77 -7.53 1.07
C PHE A 117 -4.40 -8.09 -0.30
N LYS A 118 -4.97 -9.24 -0.65
CA LYS A 118 -4.67 -9.97 -1.88
C LYS A 118 -5.86 -10.77 -2.38
N ASP A 119 -5.71 -11.43 -3.53
CA ASP A 119 -6.71 -12.34 -4.11
C ASP A 119 -8.11 -11.69 -4.21
N PHE A 120 -8.17 -10.53 -4.86
CA PHE A 120 -9.38 -9.73 -5.05
C PHE A 120 -10.40 -10.48 -5.92
N LYS A 121 -11.66 -10.57 -5.44
CA LYS A 121 -12.75 -11.31 -6.08
C LYS A 121 -13.89 -10.35 -6.46
N GLY A 122 -13.99 -10.02 -7.74
CA GLY A 122 -15.08 -9.17 -8.24
C GLY A 122 -14.98 -7.69 -7.91
N LEU A 123 -13.98 -7.26 -7.12
CA LEU A 123 -13.68 -5.87 -6.82
C LEU A 123 -12.19 -5.61 -7.11
N PRO A 124 -11.84 -4.73 -8.04
CA PRO A 124 -10.45 -4.41 -8.38
C PRO A 124 -9.66 -3.85 -7.18
N SER A 125 -8.37 -4.19 -7.11
CA SER A 125 -7.49 -3.69 -6.04
C SER A 125 -7.33 -2.16 -6.05
N SER A 126 -7.45 -1.53 -7.19
CA SER A 126 -7.46 -0.07 -7.36
C SER A 126 -8.58 0.59 -6.57
N ILE A 127 -9.80 0.04 -6.63
CA ILE A 127 -10.95 0.54 -5.90
C ILE A 127 -10.73 0.39 -4.39
N VAL A 128 -10.29 -0.79 -3.94
CA VAL A 128 -9.98 -1.03 -2.52
C VAL A 128 -8.85 -0.12 -2.03
N TYR A 129 -7.81 0.07 -2.84
CA TYR A 129 -6.70 0.96 -2.49
C TYR A 129 -7.15 2.42 -2.34
N LEU A 130 -7.94 2.93 -3.29
CA LEU A 130 -8.43 4.30 -3.24
C LEU A 130 -9.43 4.50 -2.09
N TRP A 131 -10.25 3.50 -1.79
CA TRP A 131 -11.09 3.51 -0.60
C TRP A 131 -10.25 3.57 0.68
N LEU A 132 -9.24 2.71 0.84
CA LEU A 132 -8.37 2.71 2.03
C LEU A 132 -7.69 4.06 2.27
N ILE A 133 -7.36 4.81 1.22
CA ILE A 133 -6.71 6.12 1.36
C ILE A 133 -7.69 7.30 1.36
N SER A 134 -8.99 7.07 1.20
CA SER A 134 -10.04 8.07 1.30
C SER A 134 -10.42 8.34 2.76
N ASN A 135 -11.04 9.50 3.02
CA ASN A 135 -11.56 9.83 4.35
C ASN A 135 -12.56 8.79 4.84
N ILE A 136 -13.44 8.31 3.93
CA ILE A 136 -14.44 7.29 4.25
C ILE A 136 -13.80 5.98 4.70
N GLY A 137 -12.78 5.53 3.97
CA GLY A 137 -12.02 4.34 4.35
C GLY A 137 -11.28 4.53 5.67
N GLN A 138 -10.69 5.70 5.90
CA GLN A 138 -10.02 6.02 7.16
C GLN A 138 -11.00 6.08 8.35
N GLU A 139 -12.20 6.63 8.16
CA GLU A 139 -13.28 6.61 9.17
C GLU A 139 -13.74 5.17 9.47
N ALA A 140 -13.88 4.32 8.46
CA ALA A 140 -14.19 2.91 8.64
C ALA A 140 -13.09 2.17 9.41
N LEU A 141 -11.81 2.43 9.11
CA LEU A 141 -10.68 1.89 9.86
C LEU A 141 -10.68 2.38 11.32
N GLU A 142 -10.99 3.66 11.54
CA GLU A 142 -11.08 4.24 12.89
C GLU A 142 -12.14 3.52 13.74
N SER A 143 -13.28 3.17 13.15
CA SER A 143 -14.39 2.53 13.86
C SER A 143 -14.11 1.11 14.36
N ILE A 144 -13.11 0.43 13.77
CA ILE A 144 -12.74 -0.96 14.10
C ILE A 144 -11.45 -1.09 14.91
N LYS A 145 -10.85 0.04 15.30
CA LYS A 145 -9.66 0.03 16.14
C LYS A 145 -9.92 -0.65 17.48
N ILE A 146 -8.93 -1.38 17.95
CA ILE A 146 -8.91 -1.98 19.27
C ILE A 146 -7.71 -1.48 20.06
N GLY A 147 -7.83 -1.50 21.39
CA GLY A 147 -6.77 -1.08 22.32
C GLY A 147 -6.85 0.40 22.70
N SER A 148 -6.55 0.70 23.96
CA SER A 148 -6.58 2.04 24.52
C SER A 148 -5.21 2.70 24.63
N THR A 149 -4.16 1.91 24.83
CA THR A 149 -2.78 2.42 24.97
C THR A 149 -1.97 2.19 23.70
N GLN A 150 -2.18 1.06 23.05
CA GLN A 150 -1.60 0.75 21.75
C GLN A 150 -2.72 0.30 20.81
N GLU A 151 -3.15 1.23 19.98
CA GLU A 151 -4.19 0.95 18.99
C GLU A 151 -3.68 0.01 17.90
N ALA A 152 -4.56 -0.87 17.44
CA ALA A 152 -4.29 -1.81 16.37
C ALA A 152 -5.53 -2.08 15.49
N LEU A 153 -5.29 -2.40 14.23
CA LEU A 153 -6.28 -2.93 13.30
C LEU A 153 -6.11 -4.44 13.19
N THR A 154 -7.12 -5.20 13.58
CA THR A 154 -7.09 -6.66 13.48
C THR A 154 -7.57 -7.15 12.13
N ILE A 155 -7.08 -8.33 11.72
CA ILE A 155 -7.52 -8.98 10.49
C ILE A 155 -9.04 -9.24 10.52
N GLU A 156 -9.56 -9.69 11.65
CA GLU A 156 -11.00 -9.94 11.84
C GLU A 156 -11.82 -8.65 11.76
N GLY A 157 -11.35 -7.57 12.39
CA GLY A 157 -11.99 -6.26 12.27
C GLY A 157 -12.03 -5.77 10.82
N LEU A 158 -10.90 -5.88 10.11
CA LEU A 158 -10.83 -5.51 8.70
C LEU A 158 -11.76 -6.35 7.81
N LYS A 159 -11.84 -7.67 8.05
CA LYS A 159 -12.76 -8.56 7.33
C LYS A 159 -14.23 -8.22 7.57
N SER A 160 -14.57 -7.67 8.73
CA SER A 160 -15.95 -7.34 9.10
C SER A 160 -16.48 -6.05 8.51
N ILE A 161 -15.62 -5.20 7.94
CA ILE A 161 -16.03 -3.94 7.32
C ILE A 161 -16.98 -4.23 6.15
N SER A 162 -18.12 -3.58 6.16
CA SER A 162 -19.09 -3.61 5.07
C SER A 162 -18.66 -2.71 3.93
N PHE A 163 -18.83 -3.19 2.71
CA PHE A 163 -18.52 -2.48 1.48
C PHE A 163 -19.66 -2.62 0.49
N LYS A 164 -20.19 -1.51 -0.01
CA LYS A 164 -21.19 -1.51 -1.07
C LYS A 164 -20.52 -1.75 -2.42
N ILE A 165 -21.01 -2.74 -3.16
CA ILE A 165 -20.46 -3.15 -4.44
C ILE A 165 -21.31 -2.56 -5.56
N PRO A 166 -20.74 -1.68 -6.41
CA PRO A 166 -21.44 -1.20 -7.58
C PRO A 166 -21.70 -2.33 -8.59
N PRO A 167 -22.67 -2.15 -9.50
CA PRO A 167 -22.85 -3.04 -10.64
C PRO A 167 -21.56 -3.19 -11.46
N LYS A 168 -21.45 -4.32 -12.16
CA LYS A 168 -20.22 -4.65 -12.90
C LYS A 168 -19.83 -3.58 -13.92
N GLU A 169 -20.81 -3.00 -14.59
CA GLU A 169 -20.62 -1.94 -15.59
C GLU A 169 -19.99 -0.69 -14.96
N CYS A 170 -20.42 -0.33 -13.76
CA CYS A 170 -19.84 0.79 -13.00
C CYS A 170 -18.41 0.46 -12.55
N ILE A 171 -18.16 -0.79 -12.10
CA ILE A 171 -16.82 -1.23 -11.69
C ILE A 171 -15.83 -1.08 -12.85
N GLU A 172 -16.20 -1.49 -14.07
CA GLU A 172 -15.33 -1.40 -15.25
C GLU A 172 -15.00 0.06 -15.60
N GLN A 173 -15.98 0.96 -15.53
CA GLN A 173 -15.77 2.39 -15.72
C GLN A 173 -14.85 2.97 -14.63
N TYR A 174 -15.15 2.71 -13.37
CA TYR A 174 -14.38 3.22 -12.23
C TYR A 174 -12.95 2.69 -12.23
N GLU A 175 -12.75 1.42 -12.58
CA GLU A 175 -11.41 0.84 -12.70
C GLU A 175 -10.57 1.59 -13.73
N TYR A 176 -11.12 1.90 -14.90
CA TYR A 176 -10.41 2.67 -15.93
C TYR A 176 -9.97 4.05 -15.41
N GLU A 177 -10.88 4.80 -14.80
CA GLU A 177 -10.57 6.15 -14.29
C GLU A 177 -9.61 6.10 -13.09
N PHE A 178 -9.79 5.12 -12.19
CA PHE A 178 -8.89 4.93 -11.06
C PHE A 178 -7.48 4.50 -11.49
N GLN A 179 -7.36 3.71 -12.55
CA GLN A 179 -6.04 3.35 -13.09
C GLN A 179 -5.29 4.59 -13.63
N ILE A 180 -5.99 5.55 -14.22
CA ILE A 180 -5.40 6.83 -14.63
C ILE A 180 -4.83 7.57 -13.40
N ILE A 181 -5.58 7.61 -12.30
CA ILE A 181 -5.14 8.27 -11.05
C ILE A 181 -3.91 7.55 -10.47
N ILE A 182 -3.94 6.22 -10.42
CA ILE A 182 -2.83 5.41 -9.91
C ILE A 182 -1.57 5.63 -10.76
N ASN A 183 -1.70 5.60 -12.08
CA ASN A 183 -0.59 5.88 -13.01
C ASN A 183 -0.02 7.30 -12.78
N LYS A 184 -0.88 8.29 -12.51
CA LYS A 184 -0.43 9.65 -12.20
C LYS A 184 0.32 9.72 -10.86
N ILE A 185 -0.12 8.99 -9.85
CA ILE A 185 0.58 8.88 -8.57
C ILE A 185 1.97 8.27 -8.79
N GLU A 186 2.07 7.18 -9.54
CA GLU A 186 3.35 6.52 -9.84
C GLU A 186 4.29 7.42 -10.66
N PHE A 187 3.75 8.12 -11.64
CA PHE A 187 4.50 9.11 -12.40
C PHE A 187 5.07 10.22 -11.50
N ASN A 188 4.25 10.79 -10.63
CA ASN A 188 4.67 11.81 -9.69
C ASN A 188 5.76 11.29 -8.72
N HIS A 189 5.63 10.07 -8.22
CA HIS A 189 6.67 9.43 -7.39
C HIS A 189 7.99 9.28 -8.14
N ASN A 190 7.96 8.89 -9.42
CA ASN A 190 9.17 8.81 -10.24
C ASN A 190 9.81 10.19 -10.43
N GLN A 191 9.02 11.24 -10.65
CA GLN A 191 9.53 12.62 -10.72
C GLN A 191 10.15 13.06 -9.39
N ILE A 192 9.50 12.81 -8.25
CA ILE A 192 10.03 13.12 -6.92
C ILE A 192 11.39 12.44 -6.73
N ARG A 193 11.50 11.14 -7.08
CA ARG A 193 12.78 10.41 -6.98
C ARG A 193 13.87 11.05 -7.84
N THR A 194 13.59 11.36 -9.11
CA THR A 194 14.54 11.99 -10.02
C THR A 194 14.98 13.35 -9.51
N LEU A 195 14.04 14.20 -9.08
CA LEU A 195 14.34 15.53 -8.55
C LEU A 195 15.15 15.46 -7.25
N THR A 196 14.86 14.51 -6.39
CA THR A 196 15.62 14.28 -5.15
C THR A 196 17.04 13.87 -5.47
N GLN A 197 17.26 12.94 -6.40
CA GLN A 197 18.60 12.53 -6.85
C GLN A 197 19.39 13.68 -7.48
N LEU A 198 18.73 14.49 -8.32
CA LEU A 198 19.35 15.68 -8.92
C LEU A 198 19.75 16.68 -7.84
N ARG A 199 18.86 16.99 -6.90
CA ARG A 199 19.15 17.87 -5.76
C ARG A 199 20.36 17.36 -4.99
N ASP A 200 20.38 16.10 -4.60
CA ASP A 200 21.43 15.52 -3.76
C ASP A 200 22.78 15.43 -4.49
N THR A 201 22.75 15.36 -5.82
CA THR A 201 23.95 15.40 -6.65
C THR A 201 24.47 16.83 -6.89
N LEU A 202 23.56 17.77 -7.14
CA LEU A 202 23.93 19.13 -7.54
C LEU A 202 24.20 20.06 -6.35
N LEU A 203 23.45 19.88 -5.24
CA LEU A 203 23.59 20.77 -4.09
C LEU A 203 25.00 20.82 -3.51
N PRO A 204 25.72 19.70 -3.29
CA PRO A 204 27.12 19.74 -2.84
C PRO A 204 28.04 20.46 -3.82
N LYS A 205 27.83 20.27 -5.13
CA LYS A 205 28.63 20.90 -6.18
C LYS A 205 28.40 22.41 -6.27
N LEU A 206 27.19 22.86 -6.09
CA LEU A 206 26.85 24.28 -6.01
C LEU A 206 27.46 24.92 -4.74
N MET A 207 27.37 24.24 -3.60
CA MET A 207 27.93 24.72 -2.34
C MET A 207 29.46 24.79 -2.35
N SER A 208 30.13 23.86 -3.05
CA SER A 208 31.58 23.86 -3.21
C SER A 208 32.08 24.85 -4.29
N GLY A 209 31.19 25.43 -5.09
CA GLY A 209 31.53 26.31 -6.22
C GLY A 209 32.07 25.57 -7.45
N GLU A 210 31.99 24.22 -7.45
CA GLU A 210 32.35 23.36 -8.60
C GLU A 210 31.47 23.62 -9.83
N VAL A 211 30.18 23.93 -9.58
CA VAL A 211 29.21 24.31 -10.60
C VAL A 211 28.62 25.67 -10.23
N ARG A 212 28.46 26.54 -11.20
CA ARG A 212 27.80 27.84 -11.05
C ARG A 212 26.57 27.90 -11.92
N VAL A 213 25.50 28.53 -11.41
CA VAL A 213 24.32 28.86 -12.23
C VAL A 213 24.65 30.14 -12.98
N GLU A 214 24.71 30.08 -14.31
CA GLU A 214 24.80 31.28 -15.16
C GLU A 214 23.39 31.89 -15.19
N GLY A 215 23.28 33.19 -14.84
CA GLY A 215 22.03 33.93 -14.83
C GLY A 215 21.66 34.46 -16.21
#